data_e879e081c9e801e8444f48be68339f61
#
_entry.id   e879e081c9e801e8444f48be68339f61
#
_cell.length_a   1.000
_cell.length_b   1.000
_cell.length_c   1.000
_cell.angle_alpha   90.00
_cell.angle_beta   90.00
_cell.angle_gamma   90.00
#
_symmetry.space_group_name_H-M   'P 1'
#
loop_
_entity.id
_entity.type
_entity.pdbx_description
1 polymer ?
#
loop_
_entity_poly.entity_id
_entity_poly.type
_entity_poly.pdbx_seq_one_letter_code
_entity_poly.pdbx_strand_id
1 'polypeptide(L)'
;MNIDAKGRVSVPGRFRQVLASRHIQELYALRCLDMPALDVGGPDLLDAYEARIASEDPFLQTGDDMSFFIHGDGDFLKMDAEGRLHVSDFIRKHAQIADKIAFVGRGRHFQIWEPERLATYSAEVRARLLKLRRSQLATAAGGAPQGEPE
;
A
#
# COMPACT_ATOMS: atom_id res chain seq x y z
N MET A 1 -3.24 -7.01 -14.95
CA MET A 1 -2.54 -6.47 -16.15
C MET A 1 -1.34 -7.33 -16.48
N ASN A 2 -1.04 -7.48 -17.74
CA ASN A 2 0.07 -8.33 -18.16
C ASN A 2 1.39 -7.56 -18.18
N ILE A 3 2.44 -8.23 -17.76
CA ILE A 3 3.80 -7.72 -17.89
C ILE A 3 4.28 -8.08 -19.30
N ASP A 4 4.88 -7.13 -20.01
CA ASP A 4 5.36 -7.36 -21.38
C ASP A 4 6.64 -8.20 -21.42
N ALA A 5 7.10 -8.55 -22.62
CA ALA A 5 8.27 -9.39 -22.81
C ALA A 5 9.56 -8.76 -22.28
N LYS A 6 9.58 -7.43 -22.11
CA LYS A 6 10.73 -6.70 -21.56
C LYS A 6 10.62 -6.46 -20.06
N GLY A 7 9.62 -7.05 -19.40
CA GLY A 7 9.41 -6.92 -17.97
C GLY A 7 8.77 -5.61 -17.55
N ARG A 8 8.02 -4.96 -18.42
CA ARG A 8 7.37 -3.67 -18.13
C ARG A 8 5.87 -3.83 -18.03
N VAL A 9 5.25 -2.96 -17.23
CA VAL A 9 3.80 -2.91 -17.07
C VAL A 9 3.35 -1.45 -17.14
N SER A 10 2.21 -1.22 -17.79
CA SER A 10 1.61 0.12 -17.85
C SER A 10 0.95 0.45 -16.52
N VAL A 11 1.30 1.60 -15.94
CA VAL A 11 0.58 2.13 -14.79
C VAL A 11 -0.83 2.52 -15.26
N PRO A 12 -1.89 2.15 -14.53
CA PRO A 12 -3.25 2.50 -14.94
C PRO A 12 -3.42 4.01 -15.18
N GLY A 13 -4.21 4.36 -16.21
CA GLY A 13 -4.34 5.74 -16.66
C GLY A 13 -4.76 6.71 -15.57
N ARG A 14 -5.68 6.30 -14.70
CA ARG A 14 -6.13 7.14 -13.58
C ARG A 14 -5.01 7.45 -12.58
N PHE A 15 -4.11 6.50 -12.33
CA PHE A 15 -2.96 6.73 -11.46
C PHE A 15 -1.93 7.62 -12.14
N ARG A 16 -1.70 7.41 -13.45
CA ARG A 16 -0.83 8.28 -14.24
C ARG A 16 -1.31 9.73 -14.25
N GLN A 17 -2.61 9.95 -14.34
CA GLN A 17 -3.20 11.29 -14.29
C GLN A 17 -2.93 11.98 -12.96
N VAL A 18 -3.09 11.27 -11.85
CA VAL A 18 -2.80 11.81 -10.52
C VAL A 18 -1.33 12.15 -10.38
N LEU A 19 -0.44 11.27 -10.81
CA LEU A 19 1.00 11.50 -10.77
C LEU A 19 1.40 12.71 -11.63
N ALA A 20 0.84 12.82 -12.84
CA ALA A 20 1.11 13.94 -13.73
C ALA A 20 0.61 15.27 -13.14
N SER A 21 -0.58 15.27 -12.51
CA SER A 21 -1.13 16.47 -11.89
C SER A 21 -0.30 16.97 -10.71
N ARG A 22 0.46 16.08 -10.08
CA ARG A 22 1.39 16.41 -9.00
C ARG A 22 2.83 16.58 -9.46
N HIS A 23 3.08 16.50 -10.77
CA HIS A 23 4.41 16.57 -11.37
C HIS A 23 5.37 15.51 -10.85
N ILE A 24 4.85 14.30 -10.58
CA ILE A 24 5.65 13.19 -10.06
C ILE A 24 6.08 12.31 -11.23
N GLN A 25 7.38 12.19 -11.45
CA GLN A 25 7.98 11.32 -12.46
C GLN A 25 8.73 10.15 -11.85
N GLU A 26 9.32 10.36 -10.70
CA GLU A 26 10.05 9.33 -9.96
C GLU A 26 9.19 8.87 -8.80
N LEU A 27 9.07 7.55 -8.66
CA LEU A 27 8.25 6.92 -7.64
C LEU A 27 9.14 6.28 -6.60
N TYR A 28 8.67 6.26 -5.37
CA TYR A 28 9.26 5.49 -4.27
C TYR A 28 8.38 4.28 -4.00
N ALA A 29 9.00 3.09 -3.95
CA ALA A 29 8.31 1.84 -3.65
C ALA A 29 8.87 1.26 -2.36
N LEU A 30 7.98 0.88 -1.44
CA LEU A 30 8.33 0.27 -0.18
C LEU A 30 7.67 -1.10 -0.09
N ARG A 31 8.45 -2.14 0.21
CA ARG A 31 7.89 -3.47 0.46
C ARG A 31 7.09 -3.43 1.76
N CYS A 32 5.82 -3.83 1.69
CA CYS A 32 4.97 -3.88 2.89
C CYS A 32 5.53 -4.88 3.89
N LEU A 33 5.46 -4.52 5.16
CA LEU A 33 6.02 -5.34 6.24
C LEU A 33 5.28 -6.66 6.42
N ASP A 34 3.97 -6.61 6.37
CA ASP A 34 3.08 -7.73 6.71
C ASP A 34 2.23 -8.24 5.55
N MET A 35 2.49 -7.75 4.34
CA MET A 35 1.74 -8.12 3.14
C MET A 35 2.69 -8.36 1.96
N PRO A 36 2.39 -9.31 1.07
CA PRO A 36 3.18 -9.52 -0.14
C PRO A 36 2.83 -8.49 -1.22
N ALA A 37 2.97 -7.23 -0.87
CA ALA A 37 2.63 -6.09 -1.70
C ALA A 37 3.67 -4.98 -1.53
N LEU A 38 3.65 -4.00 -2.43
CA LEU A 38 4.49 -2.82 -2.32
C LEU A 38 3.61 -1.57 -2.30
N ASP A 39 3.93 -0.66 -1.39
CA ASP A 39 3.37 0.69 -1.42
C ASP A 39 4.19 1.53 -2.38
N VAL A 40 3.53 2.20 -3.31
CA VAL A 40 4.18 3.00 -4.35
C VAL A 40 3.54 4.38 -4.41
N GLY A 41 4.38 5.39 -4.39
CA GLY A 41 3.90 6.77 -4.46
C GLY A 41 5.02 7.74 -4.81
N GLY A 42 4.72 9.02 -4.72
CA GLY A 42 5.68 10.09 -4.95
C GLY A 42 6.47 10.42 -3.67
N PRO A 43 7.21 11.54 -3.71
CA PRO A 43 7.98 11.99 -2.55
C PRO A 43 7.13 12.21 -1.29
N ASP A 44 5.86 12.54 -1.45
CA ASP A 44 4.93 12.73 -0.34
C ASP A 44 4.70 11.45 0.47
N LEU A 45 4.80 10.28 -0.17
CA LEU A 45 4.70 9.00 0.54
C LEU A 45 5.89 8.81 1.50
N LEU A 46 7.10 9.06 1.02
CA LEU A 46 8.30 8.98 1.85
C LEU A 46 8.25 10.02 2.97
N ASP A 47 7.84 11.24 2.66
CA ASP A 47 7.68 12.31 3.65
C ASP A 47 6.68 11.92 4.75
N ALA A 48 5.59 11.28 4.39
CA ALA A 48 4.58 10.81 5.35
C ALA A 48 5.15 9.75 6.29
N TYR A 49 5.95 8.83 5.78
CA TYR A 49 6.63 7.83 6.61
C TYR A 49 7.65 8.48 7.54
N GLU A 50 8.43 9.41 7.03
CA GLU A 50 9.44 10.14 7.83
C GLU A 50 8.78 10.96 8.95
N ALA A 51 7.63 11.58 8.67
CA ALA A 51 6.87 12.32 9.67
C ALA A 51 6.36 11.40 10.79
N ARG A 52 5.94 10.19 10.46
CA ARG A 52 5.53 9.20 11.46
C ARG A 52 6.69 8.75 12.33
N ILE A 53 7.87 8.55 11.75
CA ILE A 53 9.09 8.24 12.51
C ILE A 53 9.45 9.37 13.45
N ALA A 54 9.39 10.61 12.96
CA ALA A 54 9.72 11.78 13.76
C ALA A 54 8.80 11.98 14.96
N SER A 55 7.58 11.43 14.92
CA SER A 55 6.65 11.48 16.04
C SER A 55 6.95 10.43 17.11
N GLU A 56 7.82 9.47 16.82
CA GLU A 56 8.21 8.43 17.78
C GLU A 56 9.29 8.95 18.74
N ASP A 57 9.35 8.34 19.92
CA ASP A 57 10.39 8.64 20.88
C ASP A 57 11.76 8.22 20.31
N PRO A 58 12.72 9.16 20.16
CA PRO A 58 14.02 8.84 19.56
C PRO A 58 14.85 7.87 20.40
N PHE A 59 14.49 7.66 21.66
CA PHE A 59 15.18 6.71 22.53
C PHE A 59 14.64 5.28 22.43
N LEU A 60 13.53 5.07 21.69
CA LEU A 60 12.97 3.75 21.48
C LEU A 60 13.59 3.10 20.24
N GLN A 61 13.89 1.82 20.38
CA GLN A 61 14.41 1.00 19.28
C GLN A 61 13.45 0.98 18.08
N THR A 62 12.14 1.07 18.33
CA THR A 62 11.10 1.05 17.30
C THR A 62 11.29 2.16 16.26
N GLY A 63 11.61 3.37 16.69
CA GLY A 63 11.86 4.48 15.77
C GLY A 63 13.04 4.23 14.86
N ASP A 64 14.12 3.68 15.40
CA ASP A 64 15.32 3.34 14.65
C ASP A 64 15.04 2.22 13.64
N ASP A 65 14.33 1.19 14.07
CA ASP A 65 13.94 0.05 13.21
C ASP A 65 13.04 0.52 12.06
N MET A 66 12.09 1.38 12.33
CA MET A 66 11.20 1.95 11.30
C MET A 66 11.97 2.79 10.29
N SER A 67 12.93 3.59 10.77
CA SER A 67 13.79 4.37 9.89
C SER A 67 14.60 3.46 8.96
N PHE A 68 15.21 2.44 9.53
CA PHE A 68 15.97 1.46 8.75
C PHE A 68 15.08 0.75 7.72
N PHE A 69 13.89 0.34 8.12
CA PHE A 69 12.94 -0.33 7.24
C PHE A 69 12.52 0.56 6.08
N ILE A 70 12.13 1.81 6.35
CA ILE A 70 11.61 2.72 5.32
C ILE A 70 12.68 3.08 4.30
N HIS A 71 13.91 3.29 4.74
CA HIS A 71 15.01 3.65 3.84
C HIS A 71 15.72 2.44 3.25
N GLY A 72 15.80 1.33 3.99
CA GLY A 72 16.52 0.14 3.57
C GLY A 72 15.68 -0.84 2.75
N ASP A 73 14.37 -0.85 2.94
CA ASP A 73 13.46 -1.80 2.29
C ASP A 73 12.65 -1.18 1.15
N GLY A 74 13.05 0.01 0.74
CA GLY A 74 12.45 0.74 -0.37
C GLY A 74 13.41 0.90 -1.53
N ASP A 75 12.86 1.29 -2.66
CA ASP A 75 13.63 1.58 -3.86
C ASP A 75 12.90 2.65 -4.70
N PHE A 76 13.66 3.35 -5.51
CA PHE A 76 13.09 4.33 -6.43
C PHE A 76 12.76 3.64 -7.76
N LEU A 77 11.59 3.97 -8.29
CA LEU A 77 11.12 3.48 -9.58
C LEU A 77 10.89 4.66 -10.51
N LYS A 78 11.23 4.48 -11.78
CA LYS A 78 11.02 5.53 -12.77
C LYS A 78 10.05 5.04 -13.83
N MET A 79 9.04 5.85 -14.13
CA MET A 79 8.17 5.59 -15.28
C MET A 79 8.86 6.03 -16.56
N ASP A 80 8.69 5.27 -17.62
CA ASP A 80 9.13 5.69 -18.94
C ASP A 80 8.14 6.73 -19.54
N ALA A 81 8.46 7.21 -20.73
CA ALA A 81 7.65 8.24 -21.40
C ALA A 81 6.23 7.78 -21.70
N GLU A 82 6.01 6.48 -21.82
CA GLU A 82 4.69 5.88 -22.08
C GLU A 82 3.94 5.49 -20.80
N GLY A 83 4.49 5.83 -19.62
CA GLY A 83 3.86 5.53 -18.35
C GLY A 83 3.99 4.08 -17.92
N ARG A 84 5.07 3.41 -18.32
CA ARG A 84 5.35 2.02 -17.94
C ARG A 84 6.41 1.97 -16.85
N LEU A 85 6.27 0.99 -15.96
CA LEU A 85 7.27 0.67 -14.94
C LEU A 85 7.97 -0.63 -15.31
N HIS A 86 9.25 -0.71 -15.03
CA HIS A 86 9.97 -1.97 -15.08
C HIS A 86 9.70 -2.76 -13.81
N VAL A 87 9.21 -3.99 -13.97
CA VAL A 87 8.96 -4.89 -12.86
C VAL A 87 10.26 -5.61 -12.51
N SER A 88 11.01 -5.01 -11.60
CA SER A 88 12.32 -5.49 -11.18
C SER A 88 12.21 -6.72 -10.28
N ASP A 89 13.34 -7.36 -10.02
CA ASP A 89 13.40 -8.47 -9.06
C ASP A 89 12.96 -8.05 -7.67
N PHE A 90 13.24 -6.81 -7.28
CA PHE A 90 12.78 -6.23 -6.03
C PHE A 90 11.26 -6.34 -5.89
N ILE A 91 10.52 -6.02 -6.95
CA ILE A 91 9.06 -6.12 -6.97
C ILE A 91 8.63 -7.58 -7.07
N ARG A 92 9.20 -8.33 -8.02
CA ARG A 92 8.77 -9.70 -8.30
C ARG A 92 8.92 -10.63 -7.12
N LYS A 93 10.06 -10.56 -6.44
CA LYS A 93 10.35 -11.46 -5.33
C LYS A 93 9.46 -11.19 -4.13
N HIS A 94 9.29 -9.94 -3.78
CA HIS A 94 8.47 -9.60 -2.62
C HIS A 94 6.99 -9.91 -2.85
N ALA A 95 6.44 -9.48 -3.98
CA ALA A 95 5.01 -9.67 -4.30
C ALA A 95 4.73 -11.04 -4.93
N GLN A 96 5.75 -11.84 -5.21
CA GLN A 96 5.64 -13.17 -5.83
C GLN A 96 4.91 -13.10 -7.18
N ILE A 97 5.31 -12.13 -7.98
CA ILE A 97 4.71 -11.85 -9.29
C ILE A 97 5.43 -12.66 -10.38
N ALA A 98 4.65 -13.34 -11.22
CA ALA A 98 5.14 -14.04 -12.40
C ALA A 98 4.98 -13.17 -13.66
N ASP A 99 3.79 -13.18 -14.24
CA ASP A 99 3.49 -12.50 -15.51
C ASP A 99 2.33 -11.53 -15.45
N LYS A 100 1.61 -11.47 -14.33
CA LYS A 100 0.48 -10.57 -14.13
C LYS A 100 0.64 -9.78 -12.85
N ILE A 101 0.15 -8.54 -12.90
CA ILE A 101 0.27 -7.60 -11.82
C ILE A 101 -1.06 -6.86 -11.63
N ALA A 102 -1.40 -6.54 -10.39
CA ALA A 102 -2.58 -5.76 -10.06
C ALA A 102 -2.18 -4.48 -9.32
N PHE A 103 -2.94 -3.43 -9.57
CA PHE A 103 -2.76 -2.12 -8.93
C PHE A 103 -3.98 -1.79 -8.10
N VAL A 104 -3.76 -1.30 -6.89
CA VAL A 104 -4.83 -0.89 -5.97
C VAL A 104 -4.56 0.52 -5.49
N GLY A 105 -5.54 1.41 -5.66
CA GLY A 105 -5.46 2.76 -5.11
C GLY A 105 -5.62 2.74 -3.60
N ARG A 106 -4.78 3.52 -2.91
CA ARG A 106 -4.76 3.64 -1.45
C ARG A 106 -4.85 5.11 -1.02
N GLY A 107 -5.61 5.93 -1.74
CA GLY A 107 -5.71 7.35 -1.48
C GLY A 107 -4.57 8.12 -2.14
N ARG A 108 -3.56 8.53 -1.38
CA ARG A 108 -2.43 9.31 -1.91
C ARG A 108 -1.36 8.48 -2.60
N HIS A 109 -1.40 7.16 -2.41
CA HIS A 109 -0.47 6.23 -3.04
C HIS A 109 -1.25 5.05 -3.61
N PHE A 110 -0.55 4.13 -4.24
CA PHE A 110 -1.15 2.89 -4.72
C PHE A 110 -0.30 1.70 -4.30
N GLN A 111 -0.85 0.50 -4.47
CA GLN A 111 -0.14 -0.74 -4.16
C GLN A 111 -0.01 -1.60 -5.41
N ILE A 112 1.07 -2.37 -5.43
CA ILE A 112 1.33 -3.40 -6.43
C ILE A 112 1.17 -4.75 -5.76
N TRP A 113 0.38 -5.62 -6.41
CA TRP A 113 0.06 -6.96 -5.93
C TRP A 113 0.15 -7.99 -7.06
N GLU A 114 0.35 -9.24 -6.66
CA GLU A 114 0.02 -10.36 -7.52
C GLU A 114 -1.51 -10.54 -7.50
N PRO A 115 -2.19 -10.74 -8.67
CA PRO A 115 -3.66 -10.66 -8.73
C PRO A 115 -4.42 -11.63 -7.83
N GLU A 116 -3.98 -12.89 -7.73
CA GLU A 116 -4.67 -13.88 -6.89
C GLU A 116 -4.49 -13.59 -5.40
N ARG A 117 -3.32 -13.12 -5.02
CA ARG A 117 -3.05 -12.72 -3.63
C ARG A 117 -3.84 -11.48 -3.24
N LEU A 118 -4.02 -10.57 -4.18
CA LEU A 118 -4.89 -9.41 -3.96
C LEU A 118 -6.33 -9.86 -3.73
N ALA A 119 -6.83 -10.78 -4.54
CA ALA A 119 -8.20 -11.29 -4.38
C ALA A 119 -8.40 -11.95 -3.01
N THR A 120 -7.44 -12.77 -2.58
CA THR A 120 -7.47 -13.39 -1.26
C THR A 120 -7.44 -12.36 -0.13
N TYR A 121 -6.53 -11.42 -0.19
CA TYR A 121 -6.41 -10.37 0.82
C TYR A 121 -7.66 -9.48 0.87
N SER A 122 -8.20 -9.13 -0.30
CA SER A 122 -9.42 -8.33 -0.39
C SER A 122 -10.61 -9.04 0.27
N ALA A 123 -10.73 -10.36 0.06
CA ALA A 123 -11.78 -11.16 0.70
C ALA A 123 -11.60 -11.19 2.23
N GLU A 124 -10.37 -11.31 2.71
CA GLU A 124 -10.07 -11.30 4.14
C GLU A 124 -10.42 -9.95 4.78
N VAL A 125 -10.06 -8.85 4.12
CA VAL A 125 -10.39 -7.49 4.59
C VAL A 125 -11.90 -7.32 4.66
N ARG A 126 -12.60 -7.75 3.63
CA ARG A 126 -14.07 -7.66 3.59
C ARG A 126 -14.69 -8.46 4.74
N ALA A 127 -14.20 -9.67 4.98
CA ALA A 127 -14.69 -10.52 6.06
C ALA A 127 -14.46 -9.87 7.44
N ARG A 128 -13.29 -9.29 7.67
CA ARG A 128 -12.99 -8.58 8.92
C ARG A 128 -13.90 -7.38 9.12
N LEU A 129 -14.13 -6.59 8.09
CA LEU A 129 -15.01 -5.42 8.15
C LEU A 129 -16.46 -5.82 8.40
N LEU A 130 -16.92 -6.90 7.78
CA LEU A 130 -18.26 -7.41 7.98
C LEU A 130 -18.45 -7.90 9.43
N LYS A 131 -17.48 -8.61 9.96
CA LYS A 131 -17.48 -9.07 11.34
C LYS A 131 -17.49 -7.90 12.32
N LEU A 132 -16.66 -6.89 12.07
CA LEU A 132 -16.62 -5.68 12.87
C LEU A 132 -17.96 -4.95 12.84
N ARG A 133 -18.55 -4.80 11.66
CA ARG A 133 -19.86 -4.16 11.52
C ARG A 133 -20.95 -4.89 12.28
N ARG A 134 -20.99 -6.23 12.19
CA ARG A 134 -21.94 -7.06 12.94
C ARG A 134 -21.75 -6.92 14.43
N SER A 135 -20.50 -6.90 14.90
CA SER A 135 -20.17 -6.69 16.30
C SER A 135 -20.65 -5.32 16.79
N GLN A 136 -20.42 -4.27 16.00
CA GLN A 136 -20.87 -2.92 16.32
C GLN A 136 -22.40 -2.83 16.38
N LEU A 137 -23.10 -3.44 15.45
CA LEU A 137 -24.56 -3.48 15.43
C LEU A 137 -25.11 -4.25 16.63
N ALA A 138 -24.51 -5.39 16.95
CA ALA A 138 -24.91 -6.17 18.14
C ALA A 138 -24.67 -5.39 19.43
N THR A 139 -23.54 -4.69 19.53
CA THR A 139 -23.22 -3.85 20.68
C THR A 139 -24.22 -2.68 20.79
N ALA A 140 -24.54 -2.03 19.69
CA ALA A 140 -25.51 -0.94 19.67
C ALA A 140 -26.90 -1.42 20.05
N ALA A 141 -27.33 -2.61 19.59
CA ALA A 141 -28.61 -3.18 19.90
C ALA A 141 -28.70 -3.68 21.36
N GLY A 142 -27.63 -4.33 21.84
CA GLY A 142 -27.54 -4.86 23.19
C GLY A 142 -27.13 -3.81 24.21
N GLY A 143 -26.50 -2.75 23.79
CA GLY A 143 -26.05 -1.65 24.61
C GLY A 143 -26.99 -0.47 24.61
N ALA A 144 -28.21 -0.63 24.13
CA ALA A 144 -29.21 0.38 24.31
C ALA A 144 -29.18 0.80 25.78
N PRO A 145 -28.98 2.07 26.08
CA PRO A 145 -28.75 2.48 27.44
C PRO A 145 -29.93 2.01 28.27
N GLN A 146 -29.64 1.08 29.04
CA GLN A 146 -30.52 0.74 30.13
C GLN A 146 -30.68 2.01 30.86
N GLY A 147 -31.85 2.57 30.75
CA GLY A 147 -32.14 3.78 31.43
C GLY A 147 -31.55 3.70 32.82
N GLU A 148 -30.64 4.58 33.10
CA GLU A 148 -30.07 4.63 34.39
C GLU A 148 -31.18 4.68 35.41
N PRO A 149 -31.21 3.75 36.34
CA PRO A 149 -32.19 3.85 37.37
C PRO A 149 -31.92 5.12 38.17
N GLU A 150 -32.87 5.93 38.21
CA GLU A 150 -32.84 7.13 39.01
C GLU A 150 -32.57 6.84 40.47
#